data_1d787426c540bb7a95bf66aef4ab9302
#
_entry.id   1d787426c540bb7a95bf66aef4ab9302
#
_cell.length_a   1.000
_cell.length_b   1.000
_cell.length_c   1.000
_cell.angle_alpha   90.00
_cell.angle_beta   90.00
_cell.angle_gamma   90.00
#
_symmetry.space_group_name_H-M   'P 1'
#
loop_
_entity.id
_entity.type
_entity.pdbx_description
1 polymer ?
#
loop_
_entity_poly.entity_id
_entity_poly.type
_entity_poly.pdbx_seq_one_letter_code
_entity_poly.pdbx_strand_id
1 'polypeptide(L)' 'MTNPAEEIYVIFNKKTGSIKTGGSKKYQIVHAYLSEKMGWGGIGRLGQFAREEKDDYAVAKYRLVEAKDGRE' A
#
# COMPACT_ATOMS: atom_id res chain seq x y z
N MET A 1 15.10 17.47 -12.59
CA MET A 1 14.24 16.85 -11.56
C MET A 1 14.68 15.42 -11.30
N THR A 2 14.72 15.03 -10.04
CA THR A 2 15.00 13.65 -9.65
C THR A 2 13.73 12.81 -9.81
N ASN A 3 13.86 11.66 -10.46
CA ASN A 3 12.71 10.77 -10.62
C ASN A 3 12.33 10.12 -9.28
N PRO A 4 11.05 9.94 -9.02
CA PRO A 4 10.61 9.19 -7.85
C PRO A 4 10.93 7.70 -8.01
N ALA A 5 10.72 6.93 -6.96
CA ALA A 5 10.90 5.49 -7.03
C ALA A 5 10.05 4.90 -8.15
N GLU A 6 10.62 4.00 -8.94
CA GLU A 6 9.93 3.39 -10.07
C GLU A 6 8.91 2.34 -9.63
N GLU A 7 9.12 1.76 -8.47
CA GLU A 7 8.25 0.72 -7.94
C GLU A 7 7.92 0.99 -6.49
N ILE A 8 6.66 0.73 -6.13
CA ILE A 8 6.22 0.77 -4.74
C ILE A 8 5.41 -0.49 -4.45
N TYR A 9 5.25 -0.78 -3.18
CA TYR A 9 4.53 -1.95 -2.70
C TYR A 9 3.40 -1.51 -1.79
N VAL A 10 2.22 -2.07 -1.99
CA VAL A 10 1.05 -1.78 -1.16
C VAL A 10 0.43 -3.07 -0.68
N ILE A 11 -0.29 -3.00 0.44
CA ILE A 11 -1.01 -4.13 1.01
C ILE A 11 -2.41 -4.16 0.40
N PHE A 12 -2.87 -5.33 -0.01
CA PHE A 12 -4.22 -5.49 -0.55
C PHE A 12 -4.90 -6.72 0.05
N ASN A 13 -6.23 -6.72 0.01
CA ASN A 13 -7.02 -7.84 0.45
C ASN A 13 -7.21 -8.81 -0.71
N LYS A 14 -6.75 -10.04 -0.54
CA LYS A 14 -6.82 -11.08 -1.61
C LYS A 14 -8.24 -11.47 -1.95
N LYS A 15 -9.17 -11.37 -1.01
CA LYS A 15 -10.56 -11.76 -1.23
C LYS A 15 -11.33 -10.74 -2.06
N THR A 16 -11.07 -9.46 -1.83
CA THR A 16 -11.81 -8.37 -2.48
C THR A 16 -11.04 -7.68 -3.59
N GLY A 17 -9.71 -7.82 -3.59
CA GLY A 17 -8.82 -7.09 -4.49
C GLY A 17 -8.59 -5.64 -4.10
N SER A 18 -9.20 -5.18 -3.00
CA SER A 18 -9.11 -3.78 -2.59
C SER A 18 -7.78 -3.49 -1.90
N ILE A 19 -7.20 -2.33 -2.20
CA ILE A 19 -6.00 -1.85 -1.51
C ILE A 19 -6.37 -1.50 -0.07
N LYS A 20 -5.52 -1.90 0.87
CA LYS A 20 -5.72 -1.59 2.28
C LYS A 20 -5.51 -0.09 2.50
N THR A 21 -6.53 0.57 3.08
CA THR A 21 -6.47 1.99 3.39
C THR A 21 -6.62 2.22 4.87
N GLY A 22 -6.07 3.33 5.34
CA GLY A 22 -6.25 3.82 6.72
C GLY A 22 -6.94 5.17 6.72
N GLY A 23 -7.13 5.72 7.90
CA GLY A 23 -7.77 7.02 8.05
C GLY A 23 -9.30 6.93 8.11
N SER A 24 -9.96 8.07 7.96
CA SER A 24 -11.41 8.14 7.99
C SER A 24 -12.00 7.82 6.62
N LYS A 25 -13.32 7.62 6.56
CA LYS A 25 -14.03 7.39 5.29
C LYS A 25 -13.82 8.53 4.30
N LYS A 26 -13.64 9.75 4.80
CA LYS A 26 -13.46 10.93 3.96
C LYS A 26 -12.03 11.06 3.44
N TYR A 27 -11.06 10.66 4.25
CA TYR A 27 -9.63 10.77 3.92
C TYR A 27 -8.98 9.41 4.02
N GLN A 28 -9.09 8.64 2.95
CA GLN A 28 -8.46 7.32 2.90
C GLN A 28 -7.00 7.48 2.51
N ILE A 29 -6.13 6.86 3.28
CA ILE A 29 -4.69 6.93 3.09
C ILE A 29 -4.17 5.54 2.72
N VAL A 30 -3.39 5.48 1.66
CA VAL A 30 -2.71 4.26 1.26
C VAL A 30 -1.26 4.34 1.74
N HIS A 31 -0.81 3.32 2.47
CA HIS A 31 0.57 3.22 2.89
C HIS A 31 1.37 2.51 1.80
N ALA A 32 2.38 3.20 1.27
CA ALA A 32 3.26 2.64 0.26
C ALA A 32 4.62 2.31 0.89
N TYR A 33 5.19 1.19 0.48
CA TYR A 33 6.48 0.71 0.95
C TYR A 33 7.47 0.66 -0.22
N LEU A 34 8.72 0.93 0.07
CA LEU A 34 9.76 0.94 -0.97
C LEU A 34 10.30 -0.45 -1.28
N SER A 35 10.00 -1.44 -0.46
CA SER A 35 10.42 -2.82 -0.70
C SER A 35 9.31 -3.79 -0.33
N GLU A 36 9.33 -4.97 -0.95
CA GLU A 36 8.39 -6.04 -0.66
C GLU A 36 8.50 -6.47 0.81
N LYS A 37 9.71 -6.58 1.32
CA LYS A 37 9.95 -6.98 2.71
C LYS A 37 9.27 -6.03 3.70
N MET A 38 9.31 -4.73 3.42
CA MET A 38 8.65 -3.72 4.25
C MET A 38 7.13 -3.88 4.20
N GLY A 39 6.60 -4.22 3.03
CA GLY A 39 5.16 -4.48 2.86
C GLY A 39 4.69 -5.65 3.70
N TRP A 40 5.42 -6.77 3.69
CA TRP A 40 5.10 -7.92 4.51
C TRP A 40 5.20 -7.62 6.00
N GLY A 41 6.19 -6.79 6.39
CA GLY A 41 6.30 -6.29 7.77
C GLY A 41 5.08 -5.48 8.18
N GLY A 42 4.52 -4.69 7.28
CA GLY A 42 3.29 -3.92 7.51
C GLY A 42 2.09 -4.82 7.77
N ILE A 43 1.96 -5.93 7.02
CA ILE A 43 0.91 -6.93 7.27
C ILE A 43 1.05 -7.51 8.67
N GLY A 44 2.27 -7.81 9.08
CA GLY A 44 2.54 -8.35 10.41
C GLY A 44 2.04 -7.45 11.53
N ARG A 45 2.04 -6.14 11.33
CA ARG A 45 1.58 -5.17 12.32
C ARG A 45 0.06 -4.99 12.34
N LEU A 46 -0.64 -5.33 11.28
CA LEU A 46 -2.09 -5.17 11.20
C LEU A 46 -2.82 -5.99 12.26
N GLY A 47 -2.33 -7.19 12.55
CA GLY A 47 -3.00 -8.11 13.46
C GLY A 47 -3.08 -7.65 14.90
N GLN A 48 -2.40 -6.57 15.30
CA GLN A 48 -2.49 -6.05 16.66
C GLN A 48 -3.76 -5.26 16.90
N PHE A 49 -4.32 -4.64 15.87
CA PHE A 49 -5.44 -3.71 16.00
C PHE A 49 -6.63 -4.06 15.14
N ALA A 50 -6.46 -4.94 14.16
CA ALA A 50 -7.51 -5.29 13.23
C ALA A 50 -8.10 -6.66 13.59
N ARG A 51 -9.43 -6.76 13.50
CA ARG A 51 -10.14 -8.05 13.61
C ARG A 51 -10.01 -8.86 12.33
N GLU A 52 -9.25 -8.35 11.39
CA GLU A 52 -9.01 -8.98 10.09
C GLU A 52 -7.88 -9.99 10.20
N GLU A 53 -8.02 -11.09 9.50
CA GLU A 53 -7.00 -12.11 9.47
C GLU A 53 -5.84 -11.69 8.56
N LYS A 54 -4.62 -11.84 9.06
CA LYS A 54 -3.43 -11.49 8.29
C LYS A 54 -3.32 -12.27 6.99
N ASP A 55 -3.85 -13.48 6.96
CA ASP A 55 -3.79 -14.34 5.79
C ASP A 55 -4.63 -13.83 4.62
N ASP A 56 -5.55 -12.89 4.88
CA ASP A 56 -6.35 -12.26 3.84
C ASP A 56 -5.60 -11.19 3.06
N TYR A 57 -4.41 -10.80 3.52
CA TYR A 57 -3.64 -9.73 2.94
C TYR A 57 -2.38 -10.22 2.24
N ALA A 58 -2.00 -9.51 1.21
CA ALA A 58 -0.77 -9.77 0.48
C ALA A 58 -0.18 -8.43 0.01
N VAL A 59 1.00 -8.50 -0.58
CA VAL A 59 1.70 -7.32 -1.08
C VAL A 59 1.62 -7.30 -2.60
N ALA A 60 1.22 -6.16 -3.17
CA ALA A 60 1.20 -5.94 -4.61
C ALA A 60 2.26 -4.91 -4.98
N LYS A 61 2.91 -5.14 -6.11
CA LYS A 61 3.90 -4.21 -6.65
C LYS A 61 3.25 -3.34 -7.73
N TYR A 62 3.46 -2.04 -7.63
CA TYR A 62 3.00 -1.07 -8.63
C TYR A 62 4.18 -0.34 -9.23
N ARG A 63 4.10 -0.09 -10.52
CA ARG A 63 5.14 0.60 -11.25
C ARG A 63 4.74 2.02 -11.61
N LEU A 64 5.72 2.90 -11.62
CA LEU A 64 5.53 4.26 -12.09
C LEU A 64 5.16 4.24 -13.57
N VAL A 65 4.06 4.89 -13.89
CA VAL A 65 3.63 5.11 -15.28
C VAL A 65 4.01 6.51 -15.71
N GLU A 66 3.77 7.49 -14.85
CA GLU A 66 3.99 8.90 -15.17
C GLU A 66 4.27 9.68 -13.89
N ALA A 67 5.21 10.60 -13.93
CA ALA A 67 5.45 11.56 -12.87
C ALA A 67 5.15 12.95 -13.39
N LYS A 68 4.44 13.74 -12.61
CA LYS A 68 4.08 15.12 -12.97
C LYS A 68 4.90 16.10 -12.14
N ASP A 69 5.40 17.14 -12.80
CA ASP A 69 6.26 18.14 -12.20
C ASP A 69 5.49 19.38 -11.75
N GLY A 70 4.20 19.28 -11.64
CA GLY A 70 3.40 20.40 -11.20
C GLY A 70 1.92 20.11 -11.28
N ARG A 71 1.16 21.06 -10.81
CA ARG A 71 -0.30 20.97 -10.86
C ARG A 71 -0.77 21.45 -12.22
N GLU A 72 -1.54 20.62 -12.87
CA GLU A 72 -2.18 20.96 -14.14
C GLU A 72 -3.69 21.12 -13.94
#